data_dc950538aa77ac980bdcc640bef32660
#
_entry.id   dc950538aa77ac980bdcc640bef32660
#
_cell.length_a   1.000
_cell.length_b   1.000
_cell.length_c   1.000
_cell.angle_alpha   90.00
_cell.angle_beta   90.00
_cell.angle_gamma   90.00
#
_symmetry.space_group_name_H-M   'P 1'
#
loop_
_entity.id
_entity.type
_entity.pdbx_description
1 polymer ?
#
loop_
_entity_poly.entity_id
_entity_poly.type
_entity_poly.pdbx_seq_one_letter_code
_entity_poly.pdbx_strand_id
1 'polypeptide(L)'
;MAKITKPDMTYVWASGGSKTAPSNVKIQTGWVVEKPEFEKMNWVQNRQDASLAYLFQMGVPEWDSAVEYQYSATYKSYVQRNGLVYKALQVGTNKDPASEAAYWTIAFDDKGAAATVQSNLTTHITNYGTLTGLTNTATARTNLDVYSK
;
A
#
# COMPACT_ATOMS: atom_id res chain seq x y z
N MET A 1 24.45 3.87 15.25
CA MET A 1 24.81 3.37 13.91
C MET A 1 24.72 4.54 12.93
N ALA A 2 25.72 4.74 12.07
CA ALA A 2 25.69 5.83 11.10
C ALA A 2 24.56 5.59 10.06
N LYS A 3 23.95 6.68 9.57
CA LYS A 3 22.92 6.57 8.51
C LYS A 3 23.55 6.04 7.22
N ILE A 4 22.98 4.95 6.70
CA ILE A 4 23.36 4.41 5.40
C ILE A 4 22.72 5.25 4.31
N THR A 5 23.52 5.74 3.36
CA THR A 5 23.01 6.46 2.19
C THR A 5 22.33 5.47 1.24
N LYS A 6 21.18 5.87 0.67
CA LYS A 6 20.50 5.06 -0.34
C LYS A 6 21.45 4.78 -1.52
N PRO A 7 21.63 3.50 -1.93
CA PRO A 7 22.41 3.17 -3.13
C PRO A 7 21.82 3.79 -4.39
N ASP A 8 22.66 4.02 -5.39
CA ASP A 8 22.19 4.36 -6.74
C ASP A 8 21.50 3.13 -7.36
N MET A 9 20.23 3.27 -7.70
CA MET A 9 19.40 2.22 -8.29
C MET A 9 19.17 2.43 -9.79
N THR A 10 19.94 3.31 -10.43
CA THR A 10 19.84 3.59 -11.87
C THR A 10 20.12 2.36 -12.71
N TYR A 11 21.06 1.53 -12.26
CA TYR A 11 21.47 0.32 -12.94
C TYR A 11 21.19 -0.92 -12.11
N VAL A 12 20.55 -1.91 -12.72
CA VAL A 12 20.33 -3.24 -12.14
C VAL A 12 21.41 -4.17 -12.67
N TRP A 13 22.03 -4.97 -11.79
CA TRP A 13 23.11 -5.90 -12.15
C TRP A 13 22.76 -6.75 -13.37
N ALA A 14 23.67 -6.83 -14.33
CA ALA A 14 23.54 -7.62 -15.55
C ALA A 14 22.22 -7.39 -16.32
N SER A 15 21.61 -6.19 -16.27
CA SER A 15 20.37 -5.90 -16.99
C SER A 15 20.45 -6.19 -18.50
N GLY A 16 21.58 -5.85 -19.13
CA GLY A 16 21.91 -6.15 -20.54
C GLY A 16 22.79 -7.38 -20.75
N GLY A 17 23.19 -8.10 -19.69
CA GLY A 17 24.09 -9.23 -19.76
C GLY A 17 23.39 -10.59 -19.90
N SER A 18 24.20 -11.62 -20.26
CA SER A 18 23.72 -12.99 -20.34
C SER A 18 23.32 -13.52 -18.97
N LYS A 19 22.10 -14.07 -18.87
CA LYS A 19 21.48 -14.59 -17.64
C LYS A 19 20.74 -15.89 -17.94
N THR A 20 20.98 -16.92 -17.12
CA THR A 20 20.25 -18.19 -17.16
C THR A 20 19.81 -18.57 -15.77
N ALA A 21 18.52 -18.77 -15.57
CA ALA A 21 17.97 -19.19 -14.29
C ALA A 21 18.56 -20.56 -13.89
N PRO A 22 19.06 -20.72 -12.65
CA PRO A 22 19.33 -22.05 -12.11
C PRO A 22 18.03 -22.88 -12.06
N SER A 23 18.16 -24.21 -12.02
CA SER A 23 17.00 -25.07 -11.79
C SER A 23 16.35 -24.78 -10.41
N ASN A 24 15.07 -25.09 -10.24
CA ASN A 24 14.39 -24.90 -8.96
C ASN A 24 15.08 -25.65 -7.81
N VAL A 25 15.59 -26.85 -8.07
CA VAL A 25 16.38 -27.60 -7.08
C VAL A 25 17.64 -26.81 -6.69
N LYS A 26 18.36 -26.25 -7.68
CA LYS A 26 19.55 -25.46 -7.42
C LYS A 26 19.24 -24.15 -6.67
N ILE A 27 18.11 -23.52 -6.95
CA ILE A 27 17.65 -22.34 -6.19
C ILE A 27 17.40 -22.68 -4.72
N GLN A 28 16.84 -23.88 -4.44
CA GLN A 28 16.55 -24.32 -3.08
C GLN A 28 17.81 -24.77 -2.32
N THR A 29 18.73 -25.49 -2.99
CA THR A 29 19.92 -26.08 -2.34
C THR A 29 21.14 -25.18 -2.38
N GLY A 30 21.20 -24.19 -3.28
CA GLY A 30 22.40 -23.37 -3.49
C GLY A 30 23.55 -24.12 -4.16
N TRP A 31 24.71 -23.47 -4.27
CA TRP A 31 25.98 -24.09 -4.67
C TRP A 31 26.70 -24.61 -3.43
N VAL A 32 27.14 -25.87 -3.47
CA VAL A 32 27.79 -26.52 -2.32
C VAL A 32 29.31 -26.59 -2.51
N VAL A 33 29.77 -27.13 -3.62
CA VAL A 33 31.20 -27.35 -3.91
C VAL A 33 31.56 -26.82 -5.31
N GLU A 34 30.65 -26.88 -6.25
CA GLU A 34 30.86 -26.48 -7.64
C GLU A 34 30.99 -24.97 -7.82
N LYS A 35 31.81 -24.53 -8.77
CA LYS A 35 31.88 -23.15 -9.23
C LYS A 35 30.66 -22.86 -10.09
N PRO A 36 29.84 -21.83 -9.75
CA PRO A 36 28.71 -21.46 -10.59
C PRO A 36 29.16 -20.95 -11.96
N GLU A 37 28.37 -21.24 -13.00
CA GLU A 37 28.47 -20.58 -14.30
C GLU A 37 28.13 -19.08 -14.14
N PHE A 38 28.83 -18.22 -14.88
CA PHE A 38 28.66 -16.77 -14.70
C PHE A 38 27.23 -16.30 -15.03
N GLU A 39 26.53 -16.93 -15.99
CA GLU A 39 25.16 -16.61 -16.34
C GLU A 39 24.18 -16.89 -15.19
N LYS A 40 24.43 -17.98 -14.45
CA LYS A 40 23.62 -18.33 -13.27
C LYS A 40 23.86 -17.36 -12.12
N MET A 41 25.10 -16.96 -11.89
CA MET A 41 25.43 -15.92 -10.92
C MET A 41 24.84 -14.56 -11.31
N ASN A 42 24.95 -14.17 -12.57
CA ASN A 42 24.32 -12.96 -13.08
C ASN A 42 22.81 -12.99 -12.87
N TRP A 43 22.17 -14.13 -13.06
CA TRP A 43 20.71 -14.25 -12.84
C TRP A 43 20.35 -14.05 -11.36
N VAL A 44 21.07 -14.67 -10.43
CA VAL A 44 20.81 -14.54 -8.98
C VAL A 44 20.99 -13.09 -8.52
N GLN A 45 22.10 -12.48 -8.89
CA GLN A 45 22.39 -11.09 -8.52
C GLN A 45 21.42 -10.10 -9.19
N ASN A 46 21.08 -10.31 -10.46
CA ASN A 46 20.07 -9.50 -11.15
C ASN A 46 18.70 -9.60 -10.46
N ARG A 47 18.27 -10.81 -10.08
CA ARG A 47 17.00 -11.01 -9.38
C ARG A 47 16.97 -10.26 -8.04
N GLN A 48 18.05 -10.31 -7.27
CA GLN A 48 18.15 -9.61 -5.98
C GLN A 48 18.10 -8.09 -6.18
N ASP A 49 18.91 -7.59 -7.08
CA ASP A 49 19.03 -6.16 -7.35
C ASP A 49 17.73 -5.57 -7.96
N ALA A 50 17.14 -6.28 -8.91
CA ALA A 50 15.84 -5.91 -9.49
C ALA A 50 14.71 -5.93 -8.44
N SER A 51 14.73 -6.90 -7.51
CA SER A 51 13.74 -6.95 -6.41
C SER A 51 13.87 -5.76 -5.47
N LEU A 52 15.11 -5.36 -5.15
CA LEU A 52 15.36 -4.17 -4.34
C LEU A 52 14.95 -2.88 -5.07
N ALA A 53 15.31 -2.76 -6.36
CA ALA A 53 14.90 -1.62 -7.19
C ALA A 53 13.37 -1.50 -7.24
N TYR A 54 12.67 -2.61 -7.44
CA TYR A 54 11.20 -2.66 -7.41
C TYR A 54 10.64 -2.16 -6.08
N LEU A 55 11.15 -2.64 -4.94
CA LEU A 55 10.69 -2.20 -3.62
C LEU A 55 10.95 -0.71 -3.38
N PHE A 56 12.09 -0.18 -3.85
CA PHE A 56 12.38 1.25 -3.75
C PHE A 56 11.48 2.11 -4.61
N GLN A 57 11.02 1.60 -5.75
CA GLN A 57 10.09 2.31 -6.64
C GLN A 57 8.66 2.24 -6.14
N MET A 58 8.21 1.07 -5.71
CA MET A 58 6.82 0.83 -5.32
C MET A 58 6.55 1.17 -3.85
N GLY A 59 7.56 1.08 -2.98
CA GLY A 59 7.42 1.26 -1.53
C GLY A 59 6.65 0.14 -0.85
N VAL A 60 5.48 -0.22 -1.37
CA VAL A 60 4.65 -1.37 -0.93
C VAL A 60 4.54 -2.34 -2.10
N PRO A 61 4.85 -3.64 -1.92
CA PRO A 61 4.79 -4.62 -3.00
C PRO A 61 3.36 -4.86 -3.48
N GLU A 62 3.22 -5.22 -4.74
CA GLU A 62 1.94 -5.70 -5.28
C GLU A 62 1.54 -7.03 -4.63
N TRP A 63 0.22 -7.25 -4.53
CA TRP A 63 -0.33 -8.51 -4.07
C TRP A 63 -0.01 -9.66 -5.03
N ASP A 64 0.37 -10.80 -4.47
CA ASP A 64 0.66 -12.03 -5.21
C ASP A 64 -0.09 -13.21 -4.59
N SER A 65 -0.78 -13.98 -5.43
CA SER A 65 -1.58 -15.14 -5.01
C SER A 65 -0.76 -16.29 -4.41
N ALA A 66 0.53 -16.38 -4.73
CA ALA A 66 1.43 -17.42 -4.23
C ALA A 66 2.06 -17.09 -2.86
N VAL A 67 1.92 -15.86 -2.40
CA VAL A 67 2.52 -15.39 -1.13
C VAL A 67 1.54 -15.61 0.03
N GLU A 68 2.04 -16.16 1.14
CA GLU A 68 1.34 -16.17 2.41
C GLU A 68 1.59 -14.84 3.13
N TYR A 69 0.55 -14.06 3.31
CA TYR A 69 0.62 -12.78 4.01
C TYR A 69 0.37 -12.95 5.49
N GLN A 70 1.16 -12.26 6.30
CA GLN A 70 1.22 -12.42 7.74
C GLN A 70 0.42 -11.34 8.47
N TYR A 71 -0.12 -11.73 9.61
CA TYR A 71 -0.85 -10.87 10.52
C TYR A 71 -0.58 -11.24 11.98
N SER A 72 -0.32 -10.24 12.80
CA SER A 72 -0.31 -10.37 14.26
C SER A 72 -0.74 -9.04 14.91
N ALA A 73 -0.82 -9.02 16.21
CA ALA A 73 -1.10 -7.78 16.94
C ALA A 73 -0.01 -6.71 16.73
N THR A 74 1.25 -7.13 16.53
CA THR A 74 2.43 -6.25 16.45
C THR A 74 2.88 -5.93 15.05
N TYR A 75 2.55 -6.77 14.06
CA TYR A 75 2.90 -6.53 12.64
C TYR A 75 1.79 -6.99 11.70
N LYS A 76 1.74 -6.39 10.52
CA LYS A 76 0.79 -6.71 9.46
C LYS A 76 1.47 -6.60 8.11
N SER A 77 1.16 -7.50 7.20
CA SER A 77 1.55 -7.36 5.80
C SER A 77 0.78 -6.22 5.13
N TYR A 78 1.47 -5.50 4.27
CA TYR A 78 0.91 -4.46 3.42
C TYR A 78 1.15 -4.81 1.96
N VAL A 79 0.16 -4.58 1.11
CA VAL A 79 0.25 -4.84 -0.34
C VAL A 79 -0.50 -3.77 -1.12
N GLN A 80 -0.12 -3.62 -2.39
CA GLN A 80 -0.87 -2.82 -3.36
C GLN A 80 -1.76 -3.74 -4.21
N ARG A 81 -2.98 -3.30 -4.48
CA ARG A 81 -3.91 -3.95 -5.41
C ARG A 81 -4.85 -2.92 -6.01
N ASN A 82 -4.93 -2.85 -7.35
CA ASN A 82 -5.80 -1.91 -8.06
C ASN A 82 -5.62 -0.43 -7.64
N GLY A 83 -4.38 -0.01 -7.40
CA GLY A 83 -4.04 1.36 -7.02
C GLY A 83 -4.34 1.73 -5.56
N LEU A 84 -4.75 0.76 -4.73
CA LEU A 84 -4.99 0.94 -3.30
C LEU A 84 -3.98 0.15 -2.48
N VAL A 85 -3.63 0.66 -1.30
CA VAL A 85 -2.81 -0.06 -0.33
C VAL A 85 -3.71 -0.73 0.70
N TYR A 86 -3.51 -2.01 0.90
CA TYR A 86 -4.25 -2.83 1.86
C TYR A 86 -3.33 -3.29 2.98
N LYS A 87 -3.89 -3.48 4.16
CA LYS A 87 -3.25 -4.16 5.29
C LYS A 87 -3.99 -5.45 5.63
N ALA A 88 -3.23 -6.48 5.97
CA ALA A 88 -3.79 -7.75 6.38
C ALA A 88 -4.56 -7.63 7.72
N LEU A 89 -5.65 -8.36 7.82
CA LEU A 89 -6.46 -8.58 9.04
C LEU A 89 -6.32 -10.02 9.56
N GLN A 90 -5.88 -10.92 8.69
CA GLN A 90 -5.67 -12.35 8.99
C GLN A 90 -4.50 -12.87 8.16
N VAL A 91 -3.91 -13.99 8.61
CA VAL A 91 -2.98 -14.77 7.80
C VAL A 91 -3.72 -15.40 6.63
N GLY A 92 -3.16 -15.34 5.44
CA GLY A 92 -3.79 -15.97 4.27
C GLY A 92 -2.92 -16.03 3.04
N THR A 93 -3.19 -17.05 2.23
CA THR A 93 -2.63 -17.24 0.89
C THR A 93 -3.77 -17.18 -0.12
N ASN A 94 -3.52 -16.63 -1.29
CA ASN A 94 -4.51 -16.52 -2.38
C ASN A 94 -5.82 -15.84 -1.96
N LYS A 95 -5.72 -14.81 -1.10
CA LYS A 95 -6.85 -13.96 -0.68
C LYS A 95 -6.69 -12.59 -1.34
N ASP A 96 -7.46 -12.34 -2.42
CA ASP A 96 -7.35 -11.09 -3.18
C ASP A 96 -7.91 -9.91 -2.36
N PRO A 97 -7.10 -8.86 -2.07
CA PRO A 97 -7.55 -7.71 -1.30
C PRO A 97 -8.78 -6.98 -1.87
N ALA A 98 -8.99 -7.06 -3.18
CA ALA A 98 -10.12 -6.40 -3.82
C ALA A 98 -11.46 -7.10 -3.57
N SER A 99 -11.45 -8.38 -3.15
CA SER A 99 -12.66 -9.19 -2.97
C SER A 99 -12.81 -9.82 -1.58
N GLU A 100 -11.70 -9.94 -0.82
CA GLU A 100 -11.66 -10.68 0.44
C GLU A 100 -11.60 -9.72 1.66
N ALA A 101 -12.67 -8.96 1.89
CA ALA A 101 -12.75 -7.97 2.97
C ALA A 101 -12.57 -8.55 4.39
N ALA A 102 -12.77 -9.86 4.59
CA ALA A 102 -12.46 -10.52 5.85
C ALA A 102 -10.96 -10.62 6.13
N TYR A 103 -10.14 -10.64 5.09
CA TYR A 103 -8.67 -10.77 5.17
C TYR A 103 -7.95 -9.43 5.06
N TRP A 104 -8.58 -8.41 4.47
CA TRP A 104 -7.93 -7.17 4.14
C TRP A 104 -8.80 -5.96 4.46
N THR A 105 -8.16 -4.86 4.79
CA THR A 105 -8.78 -3.55 4.82
C THR A 105 -7.86 -2.53 4.16
N ILE A 106 -8.41 -1.45 3.63
CA ILE A 106 -7.63 -0.35 3.07
C ILE A 106 -6.75 0.24 4.18
N ALA A 107 -5.45 0.37 3.91
CA ALA A 107 -4.47 0.84 4.87
C ALA A 107 -4.39 2.38 4.90
N PHE A 108 -4.46 2.99 3.72
CA PHE A 108 -4.41 4.43 3.55
C PHE A 108 -5.52 4.84 2.60
N ASP A 109 -6.42 5.67 3.06
CA ASP A 109 -7.46 6.27 2.26
C ASP A 109 -7.01 7.69 1.88
N ASP A 110 -6.22 7.78 0.80
CA ASP A 110 -5.67 9.05 0.34
C ASP A 110 -6.73 10.06 -0.13
N LYS A 111 -7.93 9.59 -0.44
CA LYS A 111 -8.96 10.45 -1.04
C LYS A 111 -10.36 10.27 -0.43
N GLY A 112 -10.67 9.08 0.09
CA GLY A 112 -12.03 8.74 0.49
C GLY A 112 -12.43 9.39 1.82
N ALA A 113 -11.61 9.32 2.85
CA ALA A 113 -11.95 9.88 4.16
C ALA A 113 -12.02 11.40 4.11
N ALA A 114 -11.06 12.08 3.47
CA ALA A 114 -11.10 13.53 3.31
C ALA A 114 -12.28 13.99 2.44
N ALA A 115 -12.54 13.28 1.33
CA ALA A 115 -13.68 13.57 0.45
C ALA A 115 -15.01 13.30 1.17
N THR A 116 -15.11 12.25 1.96
CA THR A 116 -16.30 11.92 2.76
C THR A 116 -16.54 12.97 3.84
N VAL A 117 -15.51 13.37 4.58
CA VAL A 117 -15.58 14.45 5.58
C VAL A 117 -16.00 15.76 4.91
N GLN A 118 -15.41 16.11 3.76
CA GLN A 118 -15.78 17.31 3.01
C GLN A 118 -17.23 17.24 2.51
N SER A 119 -17.68 16.10 2.01
CA SER A 119 -19.08 15.89 1.58
C SER A 119 -20.05 16.00 2.75
N ASN A 120 -19.73 15.37 3.88
CA ASN A 120 -20.56 15.44 5.09
C ASN A 120 -20.61 16.86 5.65
N LEU A 121 -19.50 17.58 5.65
CA LEU A 121 -19.45 18.98 6.05
C LEU A 121 -20.27 19.87 5.12
N THR A 122 -20.17 19.66 3.81
CA THR A 122 -20.98 20.38 2.81
C THR A 122 -22.46 20.10 3.01
N THR A 123 -22.84 18.84 3.22
CA THR A 123 -24.23 18.44 3.50
C THR A 123 -24.72 19.07 4.81
N HIS A 124 -23.89 19.06 5.86
CA HIS A 124 -24.23 19.70 7.13
C HIS A 124 -24.44 21.20 6.98
N ILE A 125 -23.53 21.88 6.26
CA ILE A 125 -23.65 23.31 5.96
C ILE A 125 -24.91 23.60 5.15
N THR A 126 -25.25 22.74 4.19
CA THR A 126 -26.46 22.89 3.36
C THR A 126 -27.74 22.70 4.19
N ASN A 127 -27.77 21.69 5.05
CA ASN A 127 -28.96 21.34 5.83
C ASN A 127 -29.20 22.26 7.03
N TYR A 128 -28.16 22.77 7.65
CA TYR A 128 -28.26 23.57 8.89
C TYR A 128 -27.89 25.05 8.69
N GLY A 129 -27.62 25.43 7.45
CA GLY A 129 -27.15 26.76 7.11
C GLY A 129 -25.68 26.98 7.53
N THR A 130 -25.09 28.00 6.95
CA THR A 130 -23.83 28.51 7.48
C THR A 130 -24.10 29.19 8.82
N LEU A 131 -23.14 29.17 9.75
CA LEU A 131 -23.19 30.00 10.96
C LEU A 131 -23.43 31.50 10.64
N THR A 132 -23.21 31.94 9.40
CA THR A 132 -23.64 33.21 8.85
C THR A 132 -25.16 33.42 8.85
N GLY A 133 -25.96 32.34 8.79
CA GLY A 133 -27.41 32.40 8.99
C GLY A 133 -27.81 32.73 10.43
N LEU A 134 -26.94 32.42 11.41
CA LEU A 134 -27.10 32.82 12.82
C LEU A 134 -26.70 34.29 13.08
N THR A 135 -25.87 34.86 12.22
CA THR A 135 -25.52 36.29 12.31
C THR A 135 -26.61 37.20 11.71
N ASN A 136 -27.54 36.66 10.94
CA ASN A 136 -28.72 37.37 10.55
C ASN A 136 -29.80 37.25 11.65
N THR A 137 -29.69 38.15 12.60
CA THR A 137 -30.60 38.21 13.77
C THR A 137 -32.09 38.30 13.42
N ALA A 138 -32.42 38.74 12.22
CA ALA A 138 -33.79 38.78 11.73
C ALA A 138 -34.31 37.39 11.37
N THR A 139 -33.52 36.56 10.64
CA THR A 139 -33.89 35.19 10.28
C THR A 139 -33.85 34.26 11.50
N ALA A 140 -32.87 34.43 12.40
CA ALA A 140 -32.78 33.66 13.65
C ALA A 140 -33.98 33.97 14.56
N ARG A 141 -34.44 35.21 14.64
CA ARG A 141 -35.64 35.59 15.36
C ARG A 141 -36.90 34.99 14.74
N THR A 142 -37.04 35.01 13.42
CA THR A 142 -38.20 34.42 12.72
C THR A 142 -38.29 32.91 12.97
N ASN A 143 -37.15 32.21 13.05
CA ASN A 143 -37.10 30.76 13.31
C ASN A 143 -37.24 30.44 14.81
N LEU A 144 -36.96 31.38 15.70
CA LEU A 144 -37.13 31.23 17.16
C LEU A 144 -38.49 31.77 17.65
N ASP A 145 -39.23 32.49 16.83
CA ASP A 145 -40.49 33.12 17.21
C ASP A 145 -41.66 32.12 17.34
N VAL A 146 -41.36 30.81 17.30
CA VAL A 146 -42.30 29.73 17.59
C VAL A 146 -42.62 29.63 19.09
N TYR A 147 -41.92 30.37 19.97
CA TYR A 147 -42.03 30.26 21.41
C TYR A 147 -42.35 31.58 22.15
N SER A 148 -42.76 32.61 21.43
CA SER A 148 -43.28 33.82 22.09
C SER A 148 -44.79 33.88 21.99
N LYS A 149 -45.49 33.00 22.72
CA LYS A 149 -46.87 33.21 23.16
C LYS A 149 -46.98 32.80 24.61
#